data_992578b62c137aac5bdf3cbf88bf603b
#
_entry.id   992578b62c137aac5bdf3cbf88bf603b
#
_cell.length_a   1.000
_cell.length_b   1.000
_cell.length_c   1.000
_cell.angle_alpha   90.00
_cell.angle_beta   90.00
_cell.angle_gamma   90.00
#
_symmetry.space_group_name_H-M   'P 1'
#
loop_
_entity.id
_entity.type
_entity.pdbx_description
1 polymer ?
#
loop_
_entity_poly.entity_id
_entity_poly.type
_entity_poly.pdbx_seq_one_letter_code
_entity_poly.pdbx_strand_id
1 'polypeptide(L)'
;MTKEELIHKINDLEWEDFEAKEAKSELPKNIWETVSAFANTSGGWLVLGIKQIGKKFEVCGVDNIEKLEQDFLGTLRGQKFNIKLSASAYKYDLDGKKVLAFHVPSSSVKPIYYNNPSNTFVRMGSGDQRATENEIMQMYHDQSFGVRSELSIPDTDISMLNIDTLHSYRAYLNADISLPQCKNMSDEEFCKQLNITDKKGMLTYAGLLMFGKTPFVTAYVPTFCVDYIEIPAPTVEAAYTRYTYRIPEQENIWEAYLIIYRRLRTLIDTPFKLDSYRGVNVEDKRQWDILREALANLCMHTDHFSPIRSCIHAFTDKIEFMNAGNLPMQADQMARTFYSSLRNPTIAKLFRFANISENVGFGIGKLFSWKEITGNDVTFDSDRNIVRICFHLQNNLSNPTSDTKDTPSISDIKTQQERLSIKLGIKLGVITFLNDNLGEKLGIIEEEGNKLLCKLGDYHSVKLGESWEKVGRKPIIPSISSIFFTQDYRSRYG
;
A
#
# COMPACT_ATOMS: atom_id res chain seq x y z
N MET A 1 34.29 -10.35 5.58
CA MET A 1 35.19 -9.38 6.26
C MET A 1 36.62 -9.83 6.03
N THR A 2 37.48 -8.98 5.52
CA THR A 2 38.91 -9.23 5.36
C THR A 2 39.66 -9.05 6.69
N LYS A 3 40.95 -9.44 6.76
CA LYS A 3 41.79 -9.21 7.97
C LYS A 3 41.98 -7.71 8.23
N GLU A 4 42.16 -6.92 7.19
CA GLU A 4 42.33 -5.47 7.24
C GLU A 4 41.04 -4.79 7.74
N GLU A 5 39.87 -5.21 7.25
CA GLU A 5 38.57 -4.73 7.73
C GLU A 5 38.31 -5.08 9.20
N LEU A 6 38.74 -6.27 9.65
CA LEU A 6 38.64 -6.66 11.06
C LEU A 6 39.56 -5.75 11.93
N ILE A 7 40.78 -5.51 11.52
CA ILE A 7 41.71 -4.64 12.23
C ILE A 7 41.17 -3.21 12.31
N HIS A 8 40.56 -2.72 11.21
CA HIS A 8 39.92 -1.40 11.18
C HIS A 8 38.78 -1.31 12.19
N LYS A 9 37.86 -2.31 12.19
CA LYS A 9 36.76 -2.37 13.14
C LYS A 9 37.20 -2.50 14.61
N ILE A 10 38.30 -3.16 14.90
CA ILE A 10 38.88 -3.25 16.25
C ILE A 10 39.43 -1.91 16.73
N ASN A 11 39.92 -1.09 15.81
CA ASN A 11 40.52 0.20 16.13
C ASN A 11 39.52 1.36 16.20
N ASP A 12 38.34 1.19 15.58
CA ASP A 12 37.26 2.16 15.60
C ASP A 12 36.23 1.85 16.72
N LEU A 13 35.73 2.90 17.32
CA LEU A 13 34.75 2.80 18.41
C LEU A 13 33.33 2.62 17.85
N GLU A 14 32.61 1.61 18.40
CA GLU A 14 31.14 1.45 18.30
C GLU A 14 30.56 1.25 16.88
N TRP A 15 30.53 0.00 16.45
CA TRP A 15 29.78 -0.40 15.26
C TRP A 15 28.46 -1.08 15.64
N GLU A 16 27.36 -0.72 15.02
CA GLU A 16 26.06 -1.38 15.23
C GLU A 16 26.08 -2.85 14.80
N ASP A 17 26.90 -3.18 13.80
CA ASP A 17 27.03 -4.50 13.19
C ASP A 17 28.21 -5.32 13.71
N PHE A 18 28.80 -4.95 14.86
CA PHE A 18 29.99 -5.63 15.39
C PHE A 18 29.92 -5.80 16.91
N GLU A 19 30.26 -7.00 17.37
CA GLU A 19 30.36 -7.34 18.79
C GLU A 19 31.60 -8.18 19.06
N ALA A 20 32.44 -7.76 19.98
CA ALA A 20 33.66 -8.46 20.41
C ALA A 20 33.47 -9.13 21.77
N LYS A 21 33.95 -10.39 21.89
CA LYS A 21 33.89 -11.13 23.15
C LYS A 21 35.19 -11.86 23.44
N GLU A 22 35.61 -11.91 24.70
CA GLU A 22 36.87 -12.51 25.13
C GLU A 22 36.98 -14.00 24.76
N ALA A 23 36.00 -14.82 25.14
CA ALA A 23 35.79 -16.23 24.77
C ALA A 23 37.09 -17.05 24.58
N LYS A 24 37.92 -17.26 25.63
CA LYS A 24 39.15 -18.03 25.50
C LYS A 24 38.93 -19.50 25.21
N SER A 25 38.19 -20.22 26.08
CA SER A 25 37.99 -21.67 26.04
C SER A 25 36.55 -22.10 25.91
N GLU A 26 35.61 -21.24 26.23
CA GLU A 26 34.15 -21.52 26.20
C GLU A 26 33.39 -20.32 25.60
N LEU A 27 32.21 -20.62 25.05
CA LEU A 27 31.30 -19.55 24.52
C LEU A 27 30.70 -18.76 25.70
N PRO A 28 30.74 -17.45 25.68
CA PRO A 28 30.11 -16.60 26.69
C PRO A 28 28.61 -16.87 26.81
N LYS A 29 28.06 -16.84 28.01
CA LYS A 29 26.64 -17.15 28.26
C LYS A 29 25.72 -16.20 27.53
N ASN A 30 26.11 -14.92 27.38
CA ASN A 30 25.36 -13.86 26.70
C ASN A 30 25.55 -13.81 25.19
N ILE A 31 26.28 -14.77 24.61
CA ILE A 31 26.49 -14.82 23.14
C ILE A 31 25.19 -15.00 22.37
N TRP A 32 24.22 -15.67 22.97
CA TRP A 32 22.91 -15.95 22.36
C TRP A 32 21.99 -14.73 22.30
N GLU A 33 22.21 -13.77 23.21
CA GLU A 33 21.55 -12.44 23.18
C GLU A 33 21.98 -11.69 21.93
N THR A 34 23.29 -11.66 21.66
CA THR A 34 23.88 -11.03 20.47
C THR A 34 23.41 -11.70 19.17
N VAL A 35 23.36 -13.05 19.15
CA VAL A 35 22.85 -13.78 17.99
C VAL A 35 21.37 -13.42 17.73
N SER A 36 20.54 -13.40 18.78
CA SER A 36 19.15 -12.97 18.68
C SER A 36 19.06 -11.54 18.17
N ALA A 37 19.84 -10.62 18.75
CA ALA A 37 19.83 -9.21 18.36
C ALA A 37 20.21 -8.99 16.89
N PHE A 38 21.28 -9.61 16.42
CA PHE A 38 21.71 -9.54 15.02
C PHE A 38 20.67 -10.15 14.08
N ALA A 39 20.15 -11.32 14.40
CA ALA A 39 19.14 -11.99 13.56
C ALA A 39 17.83 -11.20 13.48
N ASN A 40 17.47 -10.45 14.51
CA ASN A 40 16.27 -9.61 14.56
C ASN A 40 16.45 -8.20 13.93
N THR A 41 17.70 -7.78 13.70
CA THR A 41 18.00 -6.46 13.13
C THR A 41 18.63 -6.59 11.74
N SER A 42 19.79 -6.00 11.52
CA SER A 42 20.47 -5.93 10.22
C SER A 42 21.47 -7.05 9.98
N GLY A 43 21.63 -7.98 10.95
CA GLY A 43 22.75 -8.91 11.01
C GLY A 43 23.98 -8.27 11.62
N GLY A 44 25.09 -9.04 11.71
CA GLY A 44 26.31 -8.48 12.26
C GLY A 44 27.44 -9.49 12.40
N TRP A 45 28.58 -8.98 12.87
CA TRP A 45 29.80 -9.73 13.11
C TRP A 45 30.03 -9.95 14.59
N LEU A 46 30.06 -11.19 15.01
CA LEU A 46 30.42 -11.61 16.36
C LEU A 46 31.86 -12.14 16.35
N VAL A 47 32.74 -11.53 17.12
CA VAL A 47 34.18 -11.83 17.10
C VAL A 47 34.63 -12.33 18.46
N LEU A 48 35.23 -13.52 18.50
CA LEU A 48 35.73 -14.18 19.68
C LEU A 48 37.26 -14.09 19.75
N GLY A 49 37.82 -13.92 20.94
CA GLY A 49 39.27 -13.74 21.17
C GLY A 49 39.65 -12.28 21.23
N ILE A 50 38.71 -11.38 21.44
CA ILE A 50 38.93 -9.95 21.61
C ILE A 50 38.24 -9.49 22.89
N LYS A 51 38.98 -8.80 23.73
CA LYS A 51 38.54 -8.22 25.00
C LYS A 51 38.39 -6.72 24.86
N GLN A 52 37.24 -6.20 25.29
CA GLN A 52 37.02 -4.77 25.39
C GLN A 52 37.51 -4.27 26.77
N ILE A 53 38.41 -3.30 26.74
CA ILE A 53 38.96 -2.63 27.95
C ILE A 53 38.65 -1.13 27.82
N GLY A 54 37.58 -0.68 28.48
CA GLY A 54 37.09 0.69 28.33
C GLY A 54 36.65 0.94 26.88
N LYS A 55 37.30 1.88 26.21
CA LYS A 55 37.05 2.22 24.79
C LYS A 55 37.99 1.53 23.80
N LYS A 56 38.87 0.62 24.24
CA LYS A 56 39.84 -0.07 23.38
C LYS A 56 39.56 -1.57 23.34
N PHE A 57 39.87 -2.18 22.21
CA PHE A 57 39.85 -3.61 22.03
C PHE A 57 41.26 -4.17 22.11
N GLU A 58 41.47 -5.25 22.85
CA GLU A 58 42.70 -5.98 22.95
C GLU A 58 42.56 -7.41 22.45
N VAL A 59 43.40 -7.84 21.53
CA VAL A 59 43.41 -9.20 21.04
C VAL A 59 43.95 -10.13 22.11
N CYS A 60 43.14 -11.01 22.67
CA CYS A 60 43.52 -12.02 23.65
C CYS A 60 43.67 -13.42 23.02
N GLY A 61 43.01 -13.67 21.89
CA GLY A 61 43.02 -14.98 21.21
C GLY A 61 42.10 -15.99 21.84
N VAL A 62 41.86 -17.11 21.13
CA VAL A 62 41.08 -18.27 21.58
C VAL A 62 41.99 -19.50 21.66
N ASP A 63 41.76 -20.37 22.65
CA ASP A 63 42.60 -21.55 22.89
C ASP A 63 42.28 -22.73 21.93
N ASN A 64 41.01 -23.00 21.69
CA ASN A 64 40.56 -24.06 20.79
C ASN A 64 39.49 -23.55 19.81
N ILE A 65 39.93 -23.11 18.64
CA ILE A 65 39.10 -22.51 17.64
C ILE A 65 38.11 -23.48 17.00
N GLU A 66 38.53 -24.75 16.82
CA GLU A 66 37.69 -25.79 16.21
C GLU A 66 36.52 -26.16 17.13
N LYS A 67 36.80 -26.28 18.43
CA LYS A 67 35.75 -26.60 19.44
C LYS A 67 34.73 -25.42 19.50
N LEU A 68 35.19 -24.20 19.63
CA LEU A 68 34.31 -22.99 19.71
C LEU A 68 33.45 -22.84 18.46
N GLU A 69 34.04 -23.07 17.28
CA GLU A 69 33.31 -23.04 16.01
C GLU A 69 32.21 -24.14 15.99
N GLN A 70 32.58 -25.38 16.37
CA GLN A 70 31.64 -26.51 16.36
C GLN A 70 30.50 -26.33 17.39
N ASP A 71 30.82 -25.85 18.59
CA ASP A 71 29.85 -25.58 19.65
C ASP A 71 28.89 -24.46 19.23
N PHE A 72 29.37 -23.39 18.61
CA PHE A 72 28.55 -22.28 18.15
C PHE A 72 27.62 -22.68 17.00
N LEU A 73 28.17 -23.22 15.91
CA LEU A 73 27.40 -23.62 14.74
C LEU A 73 26.44 -24.78 15.04
N GLY A 74 26.87 -25.72 15.89
CA GLY A 74 26.00 -26.81 16.35
C GLY A 74 24.80 -26.32 17.17
N THR A 75 25.01 -25.33 18.03
CA THR A 75 23.94 -24.74 18.83
C THR A 75 22.94 -23.99 17.97
N LEU A 76 23.40 -23.24 16.91
CA LEU A 76 22.51 -22.53 15.99
C LEU A 76 21.59 -23.49 15.21
N ARG A 77 22.03 -24.67 14.91
CA ARG A 77 21.25 -25.72 14.21
C ARG A 77 20.48 -26.64 15.16
N GLY A 78 20.75 -26.55 16.47
CA GLY A 78 20.08 -27.31 17.52
C GLY A 78 18.68 -26.76 17.86
N GLN A 79 18.30 -27.03 19.13
CA GLN A 79 16.98 -26.66 19.68
C GLN A 79 17.02 -25.41 20.56
N LYS A 80 18.13 -24.70 20.58
CA LYS A 80 18.31 -23.51 21.42
C LYS A 80 17.45 -22.34 20.96
N PHE A 81 17.36 -22.14 19.65
CA PHE A 81 16.55 -21.11 19.05
C PHE A 81 15.22 -21.68 18.54
N ASN A 82 14.21 -20.82 18.41
CA ASN A 82 12.90 -21.17 17.88
C ASN A 82 12.92 -21.62 16.43
N ILE A 83 13.92 -21.23 15.67
CA ILE A 83 14.21 -21.75 14.32
C ILE A 83 15.70 -22.10 14.18
N LYS A 84 16.04 -22.91 13.20
CA LYS A 84 17.44 -23.20 12.87
C LYS A 84 18.08 -22.01 12.19
N LEU A 85 19.19 -21.53 12.74
CA LEU A 85 19.95 -20.41 12.20
C LEU A 85 21.20 -20.91 11.48
N SER A 86 21.73 -20.06 10.60
CA SER A 86 23.02 -20.25 9.94
C SER A 86 23.92 -19.04 10.18
N ALA A 87 25.22 -19.29 10.33
CA ALA A 87 26.23 -18.26 10.37
C ALA A 87 27.45 -18.72 9.57
N SER A 88 28.23 -17.79 9.04
CA SER A 88 29.48 -18.08 8.37
C SER A 88 30.65 -17.83 9.34
N ALA A 89 31.56 -18.80 9.46
CA ALA A 89 32.73 -18.71 10.34
C ALA A 89 33.99 -18.31 9.56
N TYR A 90 34.79 -17.46 10.15
CA TYR A 90 36.06 -16.99 9.61
C TYR A 90 37.17 -17.02 10.69
N LYS A 91 38.33 -17.52 10.33
CA LYS A 91 39.46 -17.69 11.23
C LYS A 91 40.57 -16.72 10.83
N TYR A 92 41.07 -15.94 11.80
CA TYR A 92 42.13 -14.98 11.58
C TYR A 92 43.29 -15.26 12.52
N ASP A 93 44.53 -14.96 12.07
CA ASP A 93 45.71 -14.88 12.91
C ASP A 93 46.12 -13.41 13.01
N LEU A 94 46.08 -12.88 14.22
CA LEU A 94 46.45 -11.52 14.54
C LEU A 94 47.65 -11.59 15.50
N ASP A 95 48.87 -11.39 14.98
CA ASP A 95 50.15 -11.43 15.71
C ASP A 95 50.33 -12.72 16.53
N GLY A 96 50.07 -13.87 15.92
CA GLY A 96 50.17 -15.17 16.53
C GLY A 96 49.03 -15.56 17.47
N LYS A 97 48.00 -14.70 17.62
CA LYS A 97 46.78 -15.00 18.37
C LYS A 97 45.62 -15.34 17.43
N LYS A 98 45.00 -16.48 17.66
CA LYS A 98 43.87 -16.94 16.82
C LYS A 98 42.59 -16.23 17.22
N VAL A 99 41.89 -15.67 16.27
CA VAL A 99 40.60 -14.98 16.42
C VAL A 99 39.54 -15.66 15.54
N LEU A 100 38.37 -15.88 16.09
CA LEU A 100 37.24 -16.52 15.40
C LEU A 100 36.08 -15.51 15.24
N ALA A 101 35.70 -15.24 14.00
CA ALA A 101 34.60 -14.33 13.70
C ALA A 101 33.44 -15.10 13.05
N PHE A 102 32.23 -14.76 13.44
CA PHE A 102 30.99 -15.26 12.84
C PHE A 102 30.21 -14.11 12.22
N HIS A 103 29.75 -14.29 11.00
CA HIS A 103 28.75 -13.41 10.42
C HIS A 103 27.36 -14.04 10.64
N VAL A 104 26.53 -13.37 11.43
CA VAL A 104 25.14 -13.74 11.70
C VAL A 104 24.26 -12.88 10.78
N PRO A 105 23.61 -13.44 9.76
CA PRO A 105 22.75 -12.68 8.89
C PRO A 105 21.44 -12.30 9.59
N SER A 106 20.81 -11.22 9.14
CA SER A 106 19.42 -10.89 9.49
C SER A 106 18.49 -12.02 9.05
N SER A 107 17.54 -12.39 9.90
CA SER A 107 16.52 -13.37 9.57
C SER A 107 15.33 -12.74 8.85
N SER A 108 14.83 -13.44 7.83
CA SER A 108 13.55 -13.07 7.19
C SER A 108 12.34 -13.45 8.05
N VAL A 109 12.53 -14.39 9.00
CA VAL A 109 11.49 -14.82 9.94
C VAL A 109 11.85 -14.27 11.30
N LYS A 110 11.01 -13.42 11.89
CA LYS A 110 11.20 -12.78 13.21
C LYS A 110 9.91 -12.96 14.03
N PRO A 111 9.97 -13.05 15.37
CA PRO A 111 11.15 -12.89 16.23
C PRO A 111 12.05 -14.13 16.24
N ILE A 112 13.37 -13.91 16.38
CA ILE A 112 14.35 -14.92 16.72
C ILE A 112 14.63 -14.82 18.21
N TYR A 113 14.34 -15.88 18.94
CA TYR A 113 14.58 -15.96 20.37
C TYR A 113 15.18 -17.31 20.76
N TYR A 114 15.83 -17.36 21.92
CA TYR A 114 16.33 -18.60 22.47
C TYR A 114 15.58 -19.00 23.75
N ASN A 115 15.32 -20.29 23.90
CA ASN A 115 14.56 -20.92 24.97
C ASN A 115 13.09 -20.50 25.06
N ASN A 116 12.77 -19.19 25.17
CA ASN A 116 11.41 -18.67 25.26
C ASN A 116 11.29 -17.26 24.60
N PRO A 117 10.08 -16.82 24.22
CA PRO A 117 9.87 -15.56 23.52
C PRO A 117 10.39 -14.31 24.25
N SER A 118 10.43 -14.31 25.60
CA SER A 118 10.96 -13.16 26.35
C SER A 118 12.46 -12.98 26.18
N ASN A 119 13.19 -13.96 25.63
CA ASN A 119 14.59 -13.87 25.25
C ASN A 119 14.76 -13.47 23.78
N THR A 120 13.91 -12.56 23.31
CA THR A 120 14.07 -11.83 22.06
C THR A 120 14.91 -10.59 22.31
N PHE A 121 15.96 -10.40 21.52
CA PHE A 121 16.84 -9.22 21.61
C PHE A 121 16.86 -8.49 20.28
N VAL A 122 17.08 -7.19 20.35
CA VAL A 122 17.26 -6.27 19.20
C VAL A 122 18.54 -5.47 19.39
N ARG A 123 19.19 -5.10 18.31
CA ARG A 123 20.35 -4.24 18.35
C ARG A 123 19.91 -2.79 18.34
N MET A 124 20.32 -2.02 19.36
CA MET A 124 20.11 -0.56 19.42
C MET A 124 21.45 0.11 19.65
N GLY A 125 21.95 0.79 18.61
CA GLY A 125 23.33 1.26 18.59
C GLY A 125 24.30 0.08 18.73
N SER A 126 25.27 0.20 19.63
CA SER A 126 26.27 -0.85 19.92
C SER A 126 25.81 -1.89 20.96
N GLY A 127 24.57 -1.83 21.48
CA GLY A 127 24.08 -2.66 22.58
C GLY A 127 22.97 -3.63 22.20
N ASP A 128 23.01 -4.84 22.82
CA ASP A 128 21.91 -5.81 22.73
C ASP A 128 20.85 -5.49 23.78
N GLN A 129 19.66 -5.15 23.37
CA GLN A 129 18.54 -4.84 24.26
C GLN A 129 17.45 -5.88 24.12
N ARG A 130 16.85 -6.23 25.26
CA ARG A 130 15.68 -7.11 25.27
C ARG A 130 14.51 -6.43 24.59
N ALA A 131 13.91 -7.08 23.62
CA ALA A 131 12.73 -6.56 22.94
C ALA A 131 11.54 -6.42 23.92
N THR A 132 10.80 -5.35 23.80
CA THR A 132 9.55 -5.14 24.51
C THR A 132 8.48 -6.12 24.01
N GLU A 133 7.43 -6.34 24.81
CA GLU A 133 6.31 -7.18 24.37
C GLU A 133 5.67 -6.66 23.09
N ASN A 134 5.56 -5.34 22.91
CA ASN A 134 5.04 -4.71 21.70
C ASN A 134 5.93 -5.00 20.49
N GLU A 135 7.24 -4.93 20.62
CA GLU A 135 8.18 -5.26 19.54
C GLU A 135 8.10 -6.74 19.17
N ILE A 136 7.97 -7.63 20.13
CA ILE A 136 7.79 -9.07 19.90
C ILE A 136 6.47 -9.34 19.17
N MET A 137 5.37 -8.71 19.60
CA MET A 137 4.08 -8.82 18.93
C MET A 137 4.14 -8.30 17.52
N GLN A 138 4.83 -7.18 17.30
CA GLN A 138 5.03 -6.62 15.95
C GLN A 138 5.84 -7.60 15.07
N MET A 139 6.89 -8.20 15.58
CA MET A 139 7.68 -9.19 14.82
C MET A 139 6.84 -10.42 14.43
N TYR A 140 5.96 -10.90 15.32
CA TYR A 140 5.00 -11.97 15.00
C TYR A 140 4.00 -11.54 13.93
N HIS A 141 3.55 -10.30 14.02
CA HIS A 141 2.66 -9.71 13.03
C HIS A 141 3.33 -9.64 11.65
N ASP A 142 4.61 -9.22 11.61
CA ASP A 142 5.39 -9.14 10.38
C ASP A 142 5.70 -10.50 9.75
N GLN A 143 5.67 -11.61 10.51
CA GLN A 143 5.75 -12.98 9.96
C GLN A 143 4.59 -13.29 8.99
N SER A 144 3.45 -12.68 9.21
CA SER A 144 2.28 -12.86 8.34
C SER A 144 2.32 -12.00 7.06
N PHE A 145 3.45 -11.29 6.84
CA PHE A 145 3.65 -10.47 5.64
C PHE A 145 3.55 -11.32 4.37
N GLY A 146 2.67 -10.93 3.47
CA GLY A 146 2.45 -11.63 2.21
C GLY A 146 1.63 -12.93 2.32
N VAL A 147 1.20 -13.33 3.51
CA VAL A 147 0.46 -14.57 3.72
C VAL A 147 -0.93 -14.33 4.28
N ARG A 148 -1.10 -13.36 5.17
CA ARG A 148 -2.36 -13.19 5.93
C ARG A 148 -3.56 -12.93 5.04
N SER A 149 -3.43 -12.09 4.03
CA SER A 149 -4.50 -11.80 3.07
C SER A 149 -4.88 -13.01 2.21
N GLU A 150 -3.98 -13.99 2.08
CA GLU A 150 -4.17 -15.19 1.26
C GLU A 150 -4.90 -16.32 2.01
N LEU A 151 -5.02 -16.21 3.34
CA LEU A 151 -5.68 -17.24 4.15
C LEU A 151 -7.19 -17.27 3.85
N SER A 152 -7.73 -18.50 3.79
CA SER A 152 -9.18 -18.71 3.66
C SER A 152 -9.87 -18.50 5.00
N ILE A 153 -11.05 -17.91 4.96
CA ILE A 153 -11.90 -17.65 6.12
C ILE A 153 -12.91 -18.79 6.23
N PRO A 154 -12.90 -19.57 7.33
CA PRO A 154 -13.85 -20.66 7.52
C PRO A 154 -15.31 -20.16 7.47
N ASP A 155 -16.22 -21.01 7.00
CA ASP A 155 -17.67 -20.78 6.99
C ASP A 155 -18.10 -19.54 6.20
N THR A 156 -17.37 -19.21 5.12
CA THR A 156 -17.66 -18.11 4.21
C THR A 156 -17.90 -18.60 2.79
N ASP A 157 -18.66 -17.83 2.03
CA ASP A 157 -18.93 -18.05 0.61
C ASP A 157 -19.13 -16.74 -0.16
N ILE A 158 -19.35 -16.81 -1.48
CA ILE A 158 -19.49 -15.65 -2.35
C ILE A 158 -20.74 -14.78 -2.06
N SER A 159 -21.74 -15.26 -1.29
CA SER A 159 -22.90 -14.46 -0.93
C SER A 159 -22.55 -13.27 -0.01
N MET A 160 -21.41 -13.36 0.67
CA MET A 160 -20.84 -12.30 1.50
C MET A 160 -20.18 -11.20 0.69
N LEU A 161 -19.98 -11.41 -0.61
CA LEU A 161 -19.45 -10.38 -1.51
C LEU A 161 -20.55 -9.42 -1.97
N ASN A 162 -20.19 -8.19 -2.22
CA ASN A 162 -21.00 -7.24 -2.95
C ASN A 162 -20.89 -7.58 -4.45
N ILE A 163 -21.96 -8.16 -4.98
CA ILE A 163 -22.00 -8.64 -6.36
C ILE A 163 -21.90 -7.50 -7.38
N ASP A 164 -22.47 -6.34 -7.08
CA ASP A 164 -22.38 -5.17 -7.96
C ASP A 164 -20.91 -4.69 -8.05
N THR A 165 -20.18 -4.72 -6.93
CA THR A 165 -18.75 -4.39 -6.89
C THR A 165 -17.93 -5.42 -7.67
N LEU A 166 -18.20 -6.71 -7.51
CA LEU A 166 -17.52 -7.77 -8.24
C LEU A 166 -17.78 -7.65 -9.76
N HIS A 167 -19.00 -7.40 -10.17
CA HIS A 167 -19.37 -7.22 -11.58
C HIS A 167 -18.76 -5.92 -12.15
N SER A 168 -18.68 -4.85 -11.38
CA SER A 168 -17.97 -3.63 -11.76
C SER A 168 -16.50 -3.92 -12.06
N TYR A 169 -15.82 -4.71 -11.22
CA TYR A 169 -14.46 -5.12 -11.45
C TYR A 169 -14.32 -6.01 -12.70
N ARG A 170 -15.20 -6.99 -12.88
CA ARG A 170 -15.23 -7.84 -14.08
C ARG A 170 -15.42 -7.04 -15.36
N ALA A 171 -16.33 -6.07 -15.34
CA ALA A 171 -16.56 -5.19 -16.48
C ALA A 171 -15.32 -4.33 -16.79
N TYR A 172 -14.61 -3.87 -15.76
CA TYR A 172 -13.35 -3.14 -15.91
C TYR A 172 -12.27 -4.00 -16.59
N LEU A 173 -12.10 -5.27 -16.19
CA LEU A 173 -11.18 -6.21 -16.83
C LEU A 173 -11.54 -6.49 -18.29
N ASN A 174 -12.83 -6.65 -18.61
CA ASN A 174 -13.30 -6.95 -19.95
C ASN A 174 -13.06 -5.78 -20.94
N ALA A 175 -13.07 -4.55 -20.43
CA ALA A 175 -12.79 -3.37 -21.24
C ALA A 175 -11.34 -3.31 -21.75
N ASP A 176 -10.41 -3.85 -20.97
CA ASP A 176 -8.97 -3.78 -21.27
C ASP A 176 -8.42 -5.08 -21.92
N ILE A 177 -9.26 -6.09 -22.17
CA ILE A 177 -8.90 -7.38 -22.79
C ILE A 177 -7.77 -8.10 -22.03
N SER A 178 -7.48 -7.74 -20.78
CA SER A 178 -6.36 -8.27 -20.01
C SER A 178 -6.48 -9.76 -19.68
N LEU A 179 -7.72 -10.27 -19.56
CA LEU A 179 -8.01 -11.66 -19.23
C LEU A 179 -9.19 -12.21 -20.03
N PRO A 180 -9.00 -12.50 -21.35
CA PRO A 180 -10.09 -12.99 -22.22
C PRO A 180 -10.76 -14.27 -21.70
N GLN A 181 -10.01 -15.13 -21.01
CA GLN A 181 -10.50 -16.38 -20.43
C GLN A 181 -11.53 -16.18 -19.34
N CYS A 182 -11.54 -15.03 -18.67
CA CYS A 182 -12.48 -14.77 -17.56
C CYS A 182 -13.86 -14.27 -18.03
N LYS A 183 -14.02 -13.96 -19.32
CA LYS A 183 -15.22 -13.31 -19.87
C LYS A 183 -16.49 -14.14 -19.68
N ASN A 184 -16.42 -15.46 -19.84
CA ASN A 184 -17.58 -16.36 -19.84
C ASN A 184 -17.66 -17.24 -18.56
N MET A 185 -16.82 -16.99 -17.53
CA MET A 185 -16.83 -17.74 -16.29
C MET A 185 -18.05 -17.37 -15.44
N SER A 186 -18.59 -18.34 -14.68
CA SER A 186 -19.51 -18.02 -13.57
C SER A 186 -18.80 -17.18 -12.51
N ASP A 187 -19.54 -16.57 -11.58
CA ASP A 187 -18.93 -15.77 -10.51
C ASP A 187 -18.08 -16.65 -9.60
N GLU A 188 -18.49 -17.90 -9.33
CA GLU A 188 -17.73 -18.87 -8.55
C GLU A 188 -16.41 -19.25 -9.23
N GLU A 189 -16.45 -19.54 -10.54
CA GLU A 189 -15.25 -19.87 -11.31
C GLU A 189 -14.28 -18.70 -11.37
N PHE A 190 -14.81 -17.50 -11.61
CA PHE A 190 -14.04 -16.26 -11.62
C PHE A 190 -13.36 -16.00 -10.27
N CYS A 191 -14.09 -16.15 -9.15
CA CYS A 191 -13.54 -15.98 -7.82
C CYS A 191 -12.44 -17.00 -7.50
N LYS A 192 -12.61 -18.26 -7.90
CA LYS A 192 -11.58 -19.30 -7.74
C LYS A 192 -10.33 -19.02 -8.58
N GLN A 193 -10.51 -18.62 -9.84
CA GLN A 193 -9.41 -18.33 -10.76
C GLN A 193 -8.52 -17.17 -10.27
N LEU A 194 -9.10 -16.20 -9.60
CA LEU A 194 -8.40 -15.02 -9.12
C LEU A 194 -8.00 -15.07 -7.64
N ASN A 195 -8.15 -16.21 -6.97
CA ASN A 195 -7.90 -16.41 -5.53
C ASN A 195 -8.75 -15.48 -4.62
N ILE A 196 -9.91 -15.05 -5.10
CA ILE A 196 -10.92 -14.36 -4.29
C ILE A 196 -11.54 -15.38 -3.32
N THR A 197 -11.75 -16.61 -3.81
CA THR A 197 -12.07 -17.79 -3.00
C THR A 197 -11.00 -18.86 -3.17
N ASP A 198 -10.90 -19.75 -2.19
CA ASP A 198 -10.08 -20.95 -2.29
C ASP A 198 -10.75 -22.03 -3.18
N LYS A 199 -10.09 -23.20 -3.30
CA LYS A 199 -10.60 -24.32 -4.11
C LYS A 199 -11.93 -24.87 -3.61
N LYS A 200 -12.26 -24.68 -2.32
CA LYS A 200 -13.52 -25.13 -1.69
C LYS A 200 -14.62 -24.09 -1.80
N GLY A 201 -14.33 -22.89 -2.28
CA GLY A 201 -15.28 -21.76 -2.40
C GLY A 201 -15.33 -20.85 -1.18
N MET A 202 -14.47 -21.07 -0.16
CA MET A 202 -14.35 -20.17 0.99
C MET A 202 -13.62 -18.91 0.58
N LEU A 203 -14.07 -17.74 1.06
CA LEU A 203 -13.42 -16.46 0.80
C LEU A 203 -12.01 -16.43 1.38
N THR A 204 -11.07 -15.84 0.65
CA THR A 204 -9.81 -15.37 1.20
C THR A 204 -10.01 -14.00 1.85
N TYR A 205 -9.14 -13.61 2.80
CA TYR A 205 -9.16 -12.24 3.33
C TYR A 205 -9.00 -11.21 2.21
N ALA A 206 -8.15 -11.48 1.21
CA ALA A 206 -8.00 -10.62 0.05
C ALA A 206 -9.31 -10.47 -0.74
N GLY A 207 -10.03 -11.54 -0.98
CA GLY A 207 -11.33 -11.53 -1.66
C GLY A 207 -12.38 -10.73 -0.88
N LEU A 208 -12.44 -10.97 0.44
CA LEU A 208 -13.35 -10.23 1.33
C LEU A 208 -13.01 -8.73 1.36
N LEU A 209 -11.75 -8.38 1.50
CA LEU A 209 -11.30 -6.97 1.52
C LEU A 209 -11.57 -6.26 0.18
N MET A 210 -11.41 -6.96 -0.94
CA MET A 210 -11.61 -6.37 -2.28
C MET A 210 -13.07 -6.17 -2.64
N PHE A 211 -13.96 -7.09 -2.25
CA PHE A 211 -15.33 -7.13 -2.77
C PHE A 211 -16.39 -7.42 -1.70
N GLY A 212 -16.03 -7.52 -0.42
CA GLY A 212 -16.95 -7.86 0.65
C GLY A 212 -17.98 -6.78 0.94
N LYS A 213 -19.12 -7.19 1.48
CA LYS A 213 -20.12 -6.28 2.07
C LYS A 213 -19.66 -5.83 3.46
N THR A 214 -19.98 -4.60 3.84
CA THR A 214 -19.61 -3.99 5.13
C THR A 214 -19.79 -4.90 6.36
N PRO A 215 -20.94 -5.58 6.56
CA PRO A 215 -21.12 -6.40 7.76
C PRO A 215 -20.09 -7.52 7.90
N PHE A 216 -19.68 -8.12 6.79
CA PHE A 216 -18.70 -9.21 6.79
C PHE A 216 -17.27 -8.69 6.86
N VAL A 217 -16.96 -7.61 6.12
CA VAL A 217 -15.63 -6.98 6.20
C VAL A 217 -15.35 -6.55 7.63
N THR A 218 -16.28 -5.86 8.30
CA THR A 218 -16.10 -5.41 9.69
C THR A 218 -16.08 -6.54 10.71
N ALA A 219 -16.76 -7.66 10.44
CA ALA A 219 -16.73 -8.83 11.31
C ALA A 219 -15.37 -9.53 11.32
N TYR A 220 -14.74 -9.67 10.15
CA TYR A 220 -13.47 -10.40 10.01
C TYR A 220 -12.24 -9.49 10.01
N VAL A 221 -12.38 -8.23 9.61
CA VAL A 221 -11.31 -7.23 9.57
C VAL A 221 -11.84 -5.90 10.15
N PRO A 222 -12.06 -5.83 11.47
CA PRO A 222 -12.68 -4.65 12.12
C PRO A 222 -11.82 -3.39 12.02
N THR A 223 -10.56 -3.54 11.68
CA THR A 223 -9.59 -2.44 11.49
C THR A 223 -9.61 -1.88 10.06
N PHE A 224 -10.33 -2.52 9.13
CA PHE A 224 -10.39 -2.07 7.74
C PHE A 224 -10.88 -0.62 7.65
N CYS A 225 -10.07 0.23 7.05
CA CYS A 225 -10.42 1.61 6.78
C CYS A 225 -9.45 2.17 5.74
N VAL A 226 -10.00 2.84 4.73
CA VAL A 226 -9.27 3.74 3.84
C VAL A 226 -9.96 5.09 3.92
N ASP A 227 -9.37 6.02 4.65
CA ASP A 227 -9.94 7.35 4.92
C ASP A 227 -9.38 8.37 3.91
N TYR A 228 -10.23 9.32 3.49
CA TYR A 228 -9.84 10.42 2.63
C TYR A 228 -10.44 11.72 3.17
N ILE A 229 -9.58 12.72 3.43
CA ILE A 229 -9.97 13.96 4.06
C ILE A 229 -9.27 15.14 3.33
N GLU A 230 -10.02 16.22 3.07
CA GLU A 230 -9.48 17.49 2.59
C GLU A 230 -9.39 18.50 3.72
N ILE A 231 -8.20 19.03 3.94
CA ILE A 231 -7.88 19.95 5.03
C ILE A 231 -7.56 21.32 4.43
N PRO A 232 -8.32 22.38 4.79
CA PRO A 232 -8.19 23.71 4.18
C PRO A 232 -7.00 24.52 4.74
N ALA A 233 -5.87 23.86 4.97
CA ALA A 233 -4.65 24.46 5.49
C ALA A 233 -3.44 23.61 5.12
N PRO A 234 -2.20 24.10 5.25
CA PRO A 234 -0.97 23.32 5.05
C PRO A 234 -0.73 22.25 6.12
N THR A 235 -1.32 22.40 7.30
CA THR A 235 -1.24 21.43 8.41
C THR A 235 -2.57 21.30 9.14
N VAL A 236 -2.74 20.23 9.91
CA VAL A 236 -3.94 19.99 10.72
C VAL A 236 -4.13 21.09 11.76
N GLU A 237 -3.03 21.56 12.38
CA GLU A 237 -3.02 22.56 13.44
C GLU A 237 -3.40 23.98 12.92
N ALA A 238 -3.04 24.27 11.66
CA ALA A 238 -3.35 25.55 11.02
C ALA A 238 -4.78 25.62 10.49
N ALA A 239 -5.49 24.50 10.45
CA ALA A 239 -6.83 24.44 9.90
C ALA A 239 -7.87 25.05 10.85
N TYR A 240 -8.65 26.03 10.37
CA TYR A 240 -9.77 26.61 11.13
C TYR A 240 -10.96 25.66 11.28
N THR A 241 -11.05 24.65 10.42
CA THR A 241 -11.99 23.53 10.52
C THR A 241 -11.23 22.23 10.28
N ARG A 242 -11.70 21.13 10.88
CA ARG A 242 -11.01 19.82 10.78
C ARG A 242 -10.89 19.34 9.33
N TYR A 243 -11.89 19.59 8.50
CA TYR A 243 -11.90 19.25 7.09
C TYR A 243 -13.00 20.00 6.35
N THR A 244 -12.83 20.18 5.05
CA THR A 244 -13.85 20.72 4.15
C THR A 244 -14.59 19.62 3.41
N TYR A 245 -13.94 18.47 3.20
CA TYR A 245 -14.52 17.33 2.52
C TYR A 245 -13.97 16.03 3.12
N ARG A 246 -14.82 15.01 3.24
CA ARG A 246 -14.44 13.66 3.65
C ARG A 246 -15.24 12.64 2.85
N ILE A 247 -14.57 11.60 2.34
CA ILE A 247 -15.26 10.46 1.74
C ILE A 247 -15.75 9.56 2.88
N PRO A 248 -17.05 9.22 2.91
CA PRO A 248 -17.61 8.28 3.91
C PRO A 248 -16.93 6.92 3.80
N GLU A 249 -17.00 6.12 4.86
CA GLU A 249 -16.52 4.74 4.85
C GLU A 249 -17.10 3.94 3.69
N GLN A 250 -16.23 3.21 2.98
CA GLN A 250 -16.58 2.38 1.84
C GLN A 250 -16.68 0.91 2.27
N GLU A 251 -17.44 0.12 1.52
CA GLU A 251 -17.64 -1.29 1.86
C GLU A 251 -16.36 -2.11 1.73
N ASN A 252 -15.55 -1.80 0.71
CA ASN A 252 -14.39 -2.60 0.34
C ASN A 252 -13.33 -1.78 -0.40
N ILE A 253 -12.19 -2.39 -0.68
CA ILE A 253 -11.04 -1.72 -1.32
C ILE A 253 -11.39 -1.24 -2.73
N TRP A 254 -12.10 -2.04 -3.54
CA TRP A 254 -12.39 -1.67 -4.91
C TRP A 254 -13.27 -0.42 -5.00
N GLU A 255 -14.28 -0.36 -4.17
CA GLU A 255 -15.15 0.81 -4.06
C GLU A 255 -14.37 2.04 -3.56
N ALA A 256 -13.59 1.88 -2.49
CA ALA A 256 -12.73 2.94 -1.95
C ALA A 256 -11.78 3.48 -3.03
N TYR A 257 -11.10 2.59 -3.76
CA TYR A 257 -10.20 2.98 -4.84
C TYR A 257 -10.90 3.83 -5.89
N LEU A 258 -12.04 3.36 -6.42
CA LEU A 258 -12.76 4.06 -7.49
C LEU A 258 -13.23 5.46 -7.08
N ILE A 259 -13.73 5.60 -5.85
CA ILE A 259 -14.27 6.87 -5.35
C ILE A 259 -13.15 7.86 -5.05
N ILE A 260 -12.09 7.41 -4.37
CA ILE A 260 -10.95 8.24 -4.02
C ILE A 260 -10.22 8.69 -5.29
N TYR A 261 -10.00 7.79 -6.25
CA TYR A 261 -9.35 8.14 -7.52
C TYR A 261 -10.10 9.25 -8.27
N ARG A 262 -11.44 9.13 -8.35
CA ARG A 262 -12.26 10.19 -8.98
C ARG A 262 -12.10 11.52 -8.26
N ARG A 263 -12.07 11.51 -6.93
CA ARG A 263 -11.91 12.73 -6.15
C ARG A 263 -10.54 13.34 -6.32
N LEU A 264 -9.48 12.56 -6.25
CA LEU A 264 -8.10 13.03 -6.49
C LEU A 264 -7.97 13.75 -7.84
N ARG A 265 -8.64 13.27 -8.88
CA ARG A 265 -8.65 13.93 -10.20
C ARG A 265 -9.22 15.34 -10.17
N THR A 266 -10.10 15.67 -9.25
CA THR A 266 -10.67 17.01 -9.15
C THR A 266 -9.78 18.00 -8.41
N LEU A 267 -8.73 17.54 -7.73
CA LEU A 267 -7.84 18.41 -6.96
C LEU A 267 -6.69 19.00 -7.77
N ILE A 268 -6.33 18.36 -8.87
CA ILE A 268 -5.19 18.79 -9.67
C ILE A 268 -5.71 19.44 -10.95
N ASP A 269 -5.48 20.75 -11.08
CA ASP A 269 -5.73 21.47 -12.31
C ASP A 269 -4.76 20.97 -13.39
N THR A 270 -5.30 20.42 -14.47
CA THR A 270 -4.52 20.17 -15.67
C THR A 270 -4.45 21.48 -16.47
N PRO A 271 -3.28 22.10 -16.59
CA PRO A 271 -3.16 23.29 -17.40
C PRO A 271 -3.55 22.97 -18.85
N PHE A 272 -4.46 23.77 -19.39
CA PHE A 272 -4.88 23.68 -20.78
C PHE A 272 -3.67 23.90 -21.69
N LYS A 273 -3.18 22.85 -22.32
CA LYS A 273 -2.12 22.93 -23.35
C LYS A 273 -2.73 22.59 -24.70
N LEU A 274 -2.84 23.58 -25.58
CA LEU A 274 -3.13 23.36 -26.99
C LEU A 274 -1.89 22.75 -27.65
N ASP A 275 -2.03 21.57 -28.23
CA ASP A 275 -1.06 21.08 -29.19
C ASP A 275 -1.09 22.02 -30.41
N SER A 276 -0.01 22.78 -30.57
CA SER A 276 0.14 23.78 -31.66
C SER A 276 0.04 23.17 -33.07
N TYR A 277 0.15 21.85 -33.20
CA TYR A 277 0.05 21.14 -34.50
C TYR A 277 -1.34 20.57 -34.80
N ARG A 278 -2.10 20.17 -33.76
CA ARG A 278 -3.38 19.48 -33.94
C ARG A 278 -4.59 20.26 -33.45
N GLY A 279 -4.39 21.39 -32.76
CA GLY A 279 -5.48 22.19 -32.17
C GLY A 279 -6.32 21.44 -31.12
N VAL A 280 -5.80 20.32 -30.61
CA VAL A 280 -6.47 19.46 -29.64
C VAL A 280 -5.86 19.68 -28.26
N ASN A 281 -6.69 19.70 -27.24
CA ASN A 281 -6.25 19.77 -25.85
C ASN A 281 -5.50 18.46 -25.48
N VAL A 282 -4.21 18.56 -25.19
CA VAL A 282 -3.42 17.44 -24.68
C VAL A 282 -3.31 17.61 -23.17
N GLU A 283 -4.16 16.89 -22.44
CA GLU A 283 -4.02 16.76 -20.99
C GLU A 283 -2.71 16.04 -20.67
N ASP A 284 -1.88 16.63 -19.82
CA ASP A 284 -0.72 15.94 -19.30
C ASP A 284 -1.16 14.92 -18.21
N LYS A 285 -1.38 13.69 -18.64
CA LYS A 285 -1.89 12.62 -17.78
C LYS A 285 -0.84 12.07 -16.80
N ARG A 286 0.44 12.45 -16.92
CA ARG A 286 1.53 11.85 -16.12
C ARG A 286 1.37 12.06 -14.61
N GLN A 287 0.88 13.20 -14.17
CA GLN A 287 0.60 13.47 -12.75
C GLN A 287 -0.47 12.52 -12.20
N TRP A 288 -1.52 12.27 -12.99
CA TRP A 288 -2.61 11.33 -12.66
C TRP A 288 -2.11 9.91 -12.54
N ASP A 289 -1.23 9.49 -13.42
CA ASP A 289 -0.65 8.14 -13.40
C ASP A 289 0.19 7.91 -12.14
N ILE A 290 0.87 8.96 -11.64
CA ILE A 290 1.61 8.88 -10.37
C ILE A 290 0.66 8.77 -9.18
N LEU A 291 -0.37 9.60 -9.09
CA LEU A 291 -1.33 9.54 -7.98
C LEU A 291 -2.16 8.26 -8.01
N ARG A 292 -2.49 7.77 -9.21
CA ARG A 292 -3.12 6.46 -9.39
C ARG A 292 -2.25 5.34 -8.84
N GLU A 293 -0.96 5.37 -9.15
CA GLU A 293 0.02 4.40 -8.64
C GLU A 293 0.17 4.52 -7.11
N ALA A 294 0.21 5.74 -6.56
CA ALA A 294 0.27 5.96 -5.11
C ALA A 294 -0.97 5.39 -4.40
N LEU A 295 -2.16 5.62 -4.96
CA LEU A 295 -3.41 5.08 -4.41
C LEU A 295 -3.46 3.54 -4.52
N ALA A 296 -3.03 2.98 -5.65
CA ALA A 296 -2.92 1.54 -5.82
C ALA A 296 -1.93 0.94 -4.80
N ASN A 297 -0.77 1.56 -4.62
CA ASN A 297 0.23 1.15 -3.64
C ASN A 297 -0.31 1.23 -2.20
N LEU A 298 -1.09 2.27 -1.87
CA LEU A 298 -1.78 2.33 -0.59
C LEU A 298 -2.68 1.11 -0.40
N CYS A 299 -3.52 0.76 -1.35
CA CYS A 299 -4.42 -0.40 -1.27
C CYS A 299 -3.67 -1.74 -1.19
N MET A 300 -2.61 -1.90 -2.00
CA MET A 300 -1.85 -3.16 -2.11
C MET A 300 -0.92 -3.43 -0.95
N HIS A 301 -0.34 -2.39 -0.34
CA HIS A 301 0.72 -2.52 0.66
C HIS A 301 0.28 -2.17 2.08
N THR A 302 -0.93 -1.65 2.27
CA THR A 302 -1.50 -1.44 3.61
C THR A 302 -1.57 -2.74 4.38
N ASP A 303 -1.20 -2.67 5.65
CA ASP A 303 -1.56 -3.67 6.62
C ASP A 303 -3.01 -3.47 7.09
N HIS A 304 -3.94 -4.09 6.40
CA HIS A 304 -5.37 -3.98 6.68
C HIS A 304 -5.77 -4.54 8.05
N PHE A 305 -4.87 -5.27 8.70
CA PHE A 305 -5.09 -5.87 10.03
C PHE A 305 -4.45 -5.05 11.16
N SER A 306 -3.78 -3.97 10.84
CA SER A 306 -3.19 -3.04 11.79
C SER A 306 -4.28 -2.20 12.46
N PRO A 307 -4.14 -1.86 13.76
CA PRO A 307 -5.00 -0.87 14.40
C PRO A 307 -4.78 0.56 13.87
N ILE A 308 -3.67 0.79 13.14
CA ILE A 308 -3.37 2.07 12.51
C ILE A 308 -4.16 2.16 11.21
N ARG A 309 -4.87 3.25 11.03
CA ARG A 309 -5.68 3.48 9.82
C ARG A 309 -4.82 4.01 8.69
N SER A 310 -5.02 3.47 7.50
CA SER A 310 -4.49 4.07 6.29
C SER A 310 -5.37 5.23 5.85
N CYS A 311 -4.77 6.35 5.47
CA CYS A 311 -5.51 7.53 5.09
C CYS A 311 -4.81 8.36 4.02
N ILE A 312 -5.60 9.21 3.38
CA ILE A 312 -5.12 10.20 2.42
C ILE A 312 -5.59 11.57 2.93
N HIS A 313 -4.66 12.46 3.17
CA HIS A 313 -4.92 13.83 3.55
C HIS A 313 -4.53 14.77 2.40
N ALA A 314 -5.51 15.46 1.84
CA ALA A 314 -5.28 16.49 0.84
C ALA A 314 -5.27 17.86 1.56
N PHE A 315 -4.09 18.42 1.72
CA PHE A 315 -3.85 19.77 2.24
C PHE A 315 -3.87 20.79 1.12
N THR A 316 -3.78 22.07 1.44
CA THR A 316 -3.74 23.15 0.44
C THR A 316 -2.47 23.15 -0.41
N ASP A 317 -1.37 22.59 0.08
CA ASP A 317 -0.04 22.61 -0.53
C ASP A 317 0.56 21.22 -0.79
N LYS A 318 -0.14 20.14 -0.42
CA LYS A 318 0.35 18.77 -0.56
C LYS A 318 -0.77 17.73 -0.48
N ILE A 319 -0.51 16.54 -1.02
CA ILE A 319 -1.32 15.34 -0.81
C ILE A 319 -0.45 14.31 -0.09
N GLU A 320 -0.89 13.87 1.09
CA GLU A 320 -0.21 12.89 1.93
C GLU A 320 -0.94 11.55 1.89
N PHE A 321 -0.22 10.50 1.53
CA PHE A 321 -0.67 9.10 1.62
C PHE A 321 0.01 8.46 2.82
N MET A 322 -0.78 7.92 3.73
CA MET A 322 -0.30 7.24 4.93
C MET A 322 -0.75 5.78 4.93
N ASN A 323 0.21 4.87 4.86
CA ASN A 323 -0.02 3.43 4.96
C ASN A 323 0.31 2.91 6.35
N ALA A 324 -0.59 2.08 6.89
CA ALA A 324 -0.24 1.21 8.00
C ALA A 324 0.75 0.12 7.55
N GLY A 325 1.76 -0.15 8.35
CA GLY A 325 2.82 -1.11 8.08
C GLY A 325 4.18 -0.45 7.84
N ASN A 326 5.22 -1.26 7.72
CA ASN A 326 6.60 -0.84 7.50
C ASN A 326 7.04 -1.12 6.06
N LEU A 327 8.10 -0.45 5.64
CA LEU A 327 8.83 -0.81 4.43
C LEU A 327 9.84 -1.93 4.74
N PRO A 328 10.03 -2.91 3.85
CA PRO A 328 11.03 -3.97 4.01
C PRO A 328 12.48 -3.45 3.96
N MET A 329 12.71 -2.28 3.35
CA MET A 329 13.97 -1.55 3.28
C MET A 329 13.69 -0.06 3.00
N GLN A 330 14.72 0.78 3.01
CA GLN A 330 14.56 2.21 2.72
C GLN A 330 14.05 2.47 1.29
N ALA A 331 13.21 3.48 1.11
CA ALA A 331 12.52 3.76 -0.15
C ALA A 331 13.47 4.02 -1.32
N ASP A 332 14.59 4.72 -1.08
CA ASP A 332 15.63 4.97 -2.09
C ASP A 332 16.35 3.70 -2.53
N GLN A 333 16.57 2.76 -1.61
CA GLN A 333 17.15 1.46 -1.92
C GLN A 333 16.16 0.61 -2.73
N MET A 334 14.87 0.62 -2.37
CA MET A 334 13.82 -0.07 -3.13
C MET A 334 13.74 0.44 -4.57
N ALA A 335 13.81 1.76 -4.77
CA ALA A 335 13.78 2.37 -6.09
C ALA A 335 14.96 1.94 -7.00
N ARG A 336 16.14 1.70 -6.40
CA ARG A 336 17.37 1.30 -7.14
C ARG A 336 17.47 -0.20 -7.41
N THR A 337 16.88 -1.03 -6.56
CA THR A 337 17.08 -2.48 -6.60
C THR A 337 15.97 -3.24 -7.29
N PHE A 338 14.92 -2.57 -7.79
CA PHE A 338 13.69 -3.18 -8.31
C PHE A 338 13.10 -4.22 -7.35
N TYR A 339 13.34 -4.03 -6.06
CA TYR A 339 12.84 -4.93 -5.03
C TYR A 339 11.33 -4.79 -4.90
N SER A 340 10.64 -5.92 -4.98
CA SER A 340 9.20 -5.97 -4.76
C SER A 340 8.89 -7.04 -3.73
N SER A 341 8.31 -6.61 -2.62
CA SER A 341 7.73 -7.49 -1.62
C SER A 341 6.28 -7.09 -1.41
N LEU A 342 5.37 -8.01 -1.69
CA LEU A 342 3.93 -7.75 -1.66
C LEU A 342 3.36 -8.14 -0.29
N ARG A 343 2.75 -7.19 0.41
CA ARG A 343 2.04 -7.47 1.67
C ARG A 343 0.73 -8.21 1.39
N ASN A 344 0.02 -7.85 0.33
CA ASN A 344 -1.24 -8.46 -0.07
C ASN A 344 -1.16 -8.96 -1.53
N PRO A 345 -0.59 -10.17 -1.78
CA PRO A 345 -0.28 -10.64 -3.12
C PRO A 345 -1.49 -10.75 -4.05
N THR A 346 -2.62 -11.28 -3.56
CA THR A 346 -3.85 -11.39 -4.37
C THR A 346 -4.43 -10.01 -4.67
N ILE A 347 -4.46 -9.06 -3.72
CA ILE A 347 -4.91 -7.69 -3.97
C ILE A 347 -4.03 -7.04 -5.04
N ALA A 348 -2.70 -7.16 -4.92
CA ALA A 348 -1.76 -6.64 -5.91
C ALA A 348 -1.97 -7.29 -7.30
N LYS A 349 -2.24 -8.59 -7.36
CA LYS A 349 -2.55 -9.30 -8.60
C LYS A 349 -3.83 -8.76 -9.25
N LEU A 350 -4.88 -8.49 -8.47
CA LEU A 350 -6.13 -7.92 -8.95
C LEU A 350 -5.93 -6.49 -9.51
N PHE A 351 -5.17 -5.63 -8.83
CA PHE A 351 -4.85 -4.29 -9.35
C PHE A 351 -4.03 -4.33 -10.64
N ARG A 352 -3.10 -5.28 -10.77
CA ARG A 352 -2.34 -5.49 -12.02
C ARG A 352 -3.21 -5.94 -13.17
N PHE A 353 -4.13 -6.88 -12.94
CA PHE A 353 -5.06 -7.33 -13.97
C PHE A 353 -5.98 -6.22 -14.47
N ALA A 354 -6.27 -5.26 -13.61
CA ALA A 354 -7.00 -4.05 -13.96
C ALA A 354 -6.12 -2.97 -14.63
N ASN A 355 -4.85 -3.23 -14.95
CA ASN A 355 -3.88 -2.26 -15.49
C ASN A 355 -3.78 -0.95 -14.68
N ILE A 356 -4.07 -1.02 -13.38
CA ILE A 356 -4.04 0.13 -12.48
C ILE A 356 -2.63 0.34 -11.95
N SER A 357 -1.95 -0.75 -11.61
CA SER A 357 -0.58 -0.77 -11.11
C SER A 357 0.35 -1.39 -12.14
N GLU A 358 1.55 -0.84 -12.28
CA GLU A 358 2.58 -1.37 -13.16
C GLU A 358 3.25 -2.61 -12.58
N ASN A 359 4.03 -3.32 -13.41
CA ASN A 359 4.72 -4.54 -13.01
C ASN A 359 5.77 -4.29 -11.93
N VAL A 360 5.89 -5.27 -11.07
CA VAL A 360 6.85 -5.52 -9.98
C VAL A 360 8.12 -4.65 -10.03
N GLY A 361 8.27 -3.78 -9.03
CA GLY A 361 9.51 -3.06 -8.76
C GLY A 361 9.63 -1.65 -9.33
N PHE A 362 8.77 -1.24 -10.25
CA PHE A 362 8.81 0.10 -10.85
C PHE A 362 7.95 1.14 -10.11
N GLY A 363 6.99 0.72 -9.28
CA GLY A 363 6.00 1.60 -8.66
C GLY A 363 6.63 2.73 -7.83
N ILE A 364 7.58 2.43 -6.96
CA ILE A 364 8.26 3.44 -6.13
C ILE A 364 9.09 4.41 -7.00
N GLY A 365 9.81 3.90 -7.99
CA GLY A 365 10.57 4.74 -8.94
C GLY A 365 9.68 5.75 -9.66
N LYS A 366 8.47 5.33 -10.05
CA LYS A 366 7.47 6.19 -10.68
C LYS A 366 6.99 7.32 -9.75
N LEU A 367 6.86 7.06 -8.45
CA LEU A 367 6.47 8.09 -7.49
C LEU A 367 7.53 9.20 -7.39
N PHE A 368 8.81 8.87 -7.49
CA PHE A 368 9.91 9.85 -7.50
C PHE A 368 9.92 10.73 -8.75
N SER A 369 9.34 10.28 -9.88
CA SER A 369 9.23 11.11 -11.09
C SER A 369 8.25 12.29 -10.95
N TRP A 370 7.53 12.40 -9.80
CA TRP A 370 6.70 13.55 -9.47
C TRP A 370 7.45 14.88 -9.61
N LYS A 371 8.68 14.93 -9.08
CA LYS A 371 9.53 16.12 -9.16
C LYS A 371 9.90 16.49 -10.59
N GLU A 372 10.21 15.51 -11.43
CA GLU A 372 10.57 15.72 -12.84
C GLU A 372 9.38 16.25 -13.66
N ILE A 373 8.16 15.80 -13.31
CA ILE A 373 6.95 16.15 -14.07
C ILE A 373 6.35 17.47 -13.59
N THR A 374 6.34 17.73 -12.28
CA THR A 374 5.64 18.89 -11.70
C THR A 374 6.58 20.01 -11.27
N GLY A 375 7.87 19.73 -11.10
CA GLY A 375 8.83 20.63 -10.45
C GLY A 375 8.71 20.68 -8.92
N ASN A 376 7.75 19.96 -8.32
CA ASN A 376 7.52 19.92 -6.88
C ASN A 376 8.12 18.68 -6.25
N ASP A 377 8.51 18.80 -4.98
CA ASP A 377 9.12 17.69 -4.26
C ASP A 377 8.12 16.57 -3.93
N VAL A 378 8.64 15.35 -3.82
CA VAL A 378 7.99 14.22 -3.18
C VAL A 378 8.87 13.75 -2.04
N THR A 379 8.28 13.54 -0.86
CA THR A 379 9.01 13.08 0.33
C THR A 379 8.46 11.75 0.81
N PHE A 380 9.38 10.89 1.26
CA PHE A 380 9.09 9.61 1.89
C PHE A 380 9.57 9.65 3.33
N ASP A 381 8.67 9.31 4.23
CA ASP A 381 8.97 9.10 5.63
C ASP A 381 8.46 7.73 6.05
N SER A 382 9.27 6.96 6.76
CA SER A 382 8.88 5.65 7.24
C SER A 382 9.32 5.45 8.68
N ASP A 383 8.37 5.13 9.51
CA ASP A 383 8.59 4.65 10.87
C ASP A 383 8.30 3.13 10.90
N ARG A 384 8.50 2.49 12.06
CA ARG A 384 8.32 1.03 12.25
C ARG A 384 6.95 0.52 11.81
N ASN A 385 5.91 1.34 11.88
CA ASN A 385 4.52 0.93 11.68
C ASN A 385 3.76 1.77 10.65
N ILE A 386 4.37 2.79 10.09
CA ILE A 386 3.71 3.74 9.17
C ILE A 386 4.67 4.14 8.07
N VAL A 387 4.16 4.20 6.86
CA VAL A 387 4.85 4.80 5.70
C VAL A 387 4.04 6.00 5.25
N ARG A 388 4.69 7.16 5.11
CA ARG A 388 4.10 8.38 4.57
C ARG A 388 4.77 8.76 3.26
N ILE A 389 3.95 9.11 2.29
CA ILE A 389 4.38 9.64 1.00
C ILE A 389 3.67 10.98 0.81
N CYS A 390 4.44 12.04 0.61
CA CYS A 390 3.93 13.39 0.52
C CYS A 390 4.27 13.99 -0.86
N PHE A 391 3.25 14.26 -1.66
CA PHE A 391 3.35 14.94 -2.94
C PHE A 391 3.09 16.43 -2.75
N HIS A 392 4.12 17.28 -2.86
CA HIS A 392 3.97 18.71 -2.76
C HIS A 392 3.30 19.28 -4.01
N LEU A 393 2.45 20.31 -3.83
CA LEU A 393 1.72 21.00 -4.88
C LEU A 393 2.23 22.45 -4.95
N GLN A 394 2.19 23.06 -6.14
CA GLN A 394 2.34 24.50 -6.22
C GLN A 394 1.09 25.15 -5.60
N ASN A 395 1.26 26.26 -4.87
CA ASN A 395 0.21 27.00 -4.13
C ASN A 395 -0.93 27.54 -5.00
N ASN A 396 -1.49 26.77 -5.90
CA ASN A 396 -2.58 27.11 -6.81
C ASN A 396 -3.87 26.34 -6.54
N LEU A 397 -4.04 25.76 -5.34
CA LEU A 397 -5.39 25.43 -4.89
C LEU A 397 -6.06 26.76 -4.58
N SER A 398 -6.71 27.34 -5.60
CA SER A 398 -7.50 28.57 -5.46
C SER A 398 -8.54 28.34 -4.37
N ASN A 399 -8.37 29.03 -3.23
CA ASN A 399 -9.47 29.23 -2.30
C ASN A 399 -10.62 29.85 -3.11
N PRO A 400 -11.84 29.34 -3.03
CA PRO A 400 -12.98 30.09 -3.50
C PRO A 400 -13.05 31.36 -2.66
N THR A 401 -12.79 32.49 -3.30
CA THR A 401 -12.90 33.83 -2.71
C THR A 401 -14.23 33.94 -1.98
N SER A 402 -14.14 34.22 -0.68
CA SER A 402 -15.26 34.62 0.17
C SER A 402 -15.77 35.98 -0.29
N ASP A 403 -16.83 35.99 -1.06
CA ASP A 403 -17.79 37.10 -1.07
C ASP A 403 -19.05 36.63 -1.79
N THR A 404 -20.06 36.27 -1.05
CA THR A 404 -21.46 36.69 -1.21
C THR A 404 -22.35 35.96 -0.19
N LYS A 405 -23.15 36.73 0.48
CA LYS A 405 -24.15 36.32 1.47
C LYS A 405 -25.37 35.68 0.80
N ASP A 406 -25.90 34.65 1.48
CA ASP A 406 -27.28 34.18 1.45
C ASP A 406 -27.89 33.69 0.12
N THR A 407 -27.29 32.61 -0.41
CA THR A 407 -28.02 31.60 -1.21
C THR A 407 -27.39 30.22 -0.92
N PRO A 408 -28.15 29.11 -0.85
CA PRO A 408 -27.52 27.79 -0.68
C PRO A 408 -26.51 27.61 -1.80
N SER A 409 -25.25 27.43 -1.43
CA SER A 409 -24.15 27.48 -2.37
C SER A 409 -24.28 26.36 -3.39
N ILE A 410 -23.93 26.65 -4.65
CA ILE A 410 -23.84 25.66 -5.72
C ILE A 410 -22.98 24.47 -5.30
N SER A 411 -22.10 24.62 -4.30
CA SER A 411 -21.33 23.57 -3.64
C SER A 411 -22.21 22.56 -2.90
N ASP A 412 -23.30 22.97 -2.24
CA ASP A 412 -24.19 22.04 -1.51
C ASP A 412 -25.03 21.21 -2.51
N ILE A 413 -25.40 21.83 -3.63
CA ILE A 413 -26.09 21.15 -4.72
C ILE A 413 -25.15 20.20 -5.46
N LYS A 414 -23.91 20.60 -5.72
CA LYS A 414 -22.87 19.72 -6.29
C LYS A 414 -22.55 18.55 -5.38
N THR A 415 -22.42 18.76 -4.09
CA THR A 415 -22.11 17.71 -3.11
C THR A 415 -23.26 16.69 -3.02
N GLN A 416 -24.53 17.13 -3.09
CA GLN A 416 -25.68 16.24 -3.18
C GLN A 416 -25.76 15.50 -4.52
N GLN A 417 -25.46 16.18 -5.62
CA GLN A 417 -25.38 15.56 -6.95
C GLN A 417 -24.24 14.55 -7.05
N GLU A 418 -23.08 14.84 -6.46
CA GLU A 418 -21.97 13.90 -6.38
C GLU A 418 -22.29 12.68 -5.51
N ARG A 419 -22.98 12.85 -4.38
CA ARG A 419 -23.47 11.71 -3.56
C ARG A 419 -24.48 10.84 -4.29
N LEU A 420 -25.35 11.43 -5.08
CA LEU A 420 -26.29 10.69 -5.95
C LEU A 420 -25.56 10.05 -7.13
N SER A 421 -24.62 10.74 -7.77
CA SER A 421 -23.83 10.18 -8.87
C SER A 421 -22.88 9.10 -8.39
N ILE A 422 -22.41 9.15 -7.13
CA ILE A 422 -21.62 8.06 -6.51
C ILE A 422 -22.48 6.84 -6.29
N LYS A 423 -23.71 6.97 -5.77
CA LYS A 423 -24.64 5.83 -5.62
C LYS A 423 -25.11 5.26 -6.96
N LEU A 424 -25.32 6.11 -7.98
CA LEU A 424 -25.61 5.67 -9.34
C LEU A 424 -24.35 5.25 -10.11
N GLY A 425 -23.21 5.85 -9.81
CA GLY A 425 -21.92 5.60 -10.47
C GLY A 425 -21.39 4.20 -10.21
N ILE A 426 -21.81 3.52 -9.12
CA ILE A 426 -21.55 2.09 -8.93
C ILE A 426 -22.35 1.29 -9.97
N LYS A 427 -23.57 1.72 -10.32
CA LYS A 427 -24.36 1.12 -11.42
C LYS A 427 -23.92 1.58 -12.82
N LEU A 428 -23.37 2.78 -12.96
CA LEU A 428 -22.93 3.39 -14.22
C LEU A 428 -21.40 3.58 -14.30
N GLY A 429 -20.66 3.22 -13.25
CA GLY A 429 -19.22 3.47 -13.10
C GLY A 429 -18.36 2.91 -14.21
N VAL A 430 -18.82 1.84 -14.84
CA VAL A 430 -18.19 1.24 -16.02
C VAL A 430 -18.20 2.22 -17.19
N ILE A 431 -19.30 2.93 -17.43
CA ILE A 431 -19.45 3.80 -18.60
C ILE A 431 -18.55 5.03 -18.49
N THR A 432 -18.47 5.63 -17.31
CA THR A 432 -17.64 6.84 -17.08
C THR A 432 -16.14 6.51 -17.04
N PHE A 433 -15.77 5.35 -16.44
CA PHE A 433 -14.37 4.90 -16.40
C PHE A 433 -13.87 4.42 -17.77
N LEU A 434 -14.76 3.88 -18.60
CA LEU A 434 -14.46 3.49 -19.97
C LEU A 434 -14.19 4.70 -20.86
N ASN A 435 -14.94 5.79 -20.67
CA ASN A 435 -14.74 7.02 -21.44
C ASN A 435 -13.38 7.67 -21.17
N ASP A 436 -12.88 7.60 -19.92
CA ASP A 436 -11.61 8.24 -19.53
C ASP A 436 -10.35 7.49 -20.01
N ASN A 437 -10.45 6.18 -20.24
CA ASN A 437 -9.30 5.33 -20.63
C ASN A 437 -9.22 5.01 -22.14
N LEU A 438 -10.26 5.30 -22.92
CA LEU A 438 -10.41 4.85 -24.31
C LEU A 438 -10.55 6.01 -25.31
N GLY A 439 -9.81 7.08 -25.16
CA GLY A 439 -9.92 8.33 -25.93
C GLY A 439 -9.95 8.24 -27.46
N GLU A 440 -9.68 7.09 -28.08
CA GLU A 440 -9.68 6.93 -29.55
C GLU A 440 -10.58 5.81 -30.12
N LYS A 441 -11.25 5.01 -29.26
CA LYS A 441 -12.16 3.93 -29.69
C LYS A 441 -13.63 4.19 -29.38
N LEU A 442 -13.99 5.42 -29.08
CA LEU A 442 -15.24 5.85 -28.45
C LEU A 442 -16.49 5.75 -29.36
N GLY A 443 -16.40 5.64 -30.66
CA GLY A 443 -17.56 5.60 -31.55
C GLY A 443 -18.52 4.42 -31.27
N ILE A 444 -17.96 3.26 -30.89
CA ILE A 444 -18.77 2.04 -30.65
C ILE A 444 -19.38 2.02 -29.24
N ILE A 445 -18.65 2.57 -28.26
CA ILE A 445 -19.10 2.59 -26.85
C ILE A 445 -20.13 3.67 -26.58
N GLU A 446 -20.04 4.79 -27.27
CA GLU A 446 -21.05 5.86 -27.21
C GLU A 446 -22.42 5.37 -27.71
N GLU A 447 -22.43 4.53 -28.75
CA GLU A 447 -23.65 3.92 -29.27
C GLU A 447 -24.26 2.89 -28.29
N GLU A 448 -23.43 2.08 -27.62
CA GLU A 448 -23.89 1.15 -26.58
C GLU A 448 -24.33 1.86 -25.29
N GLY A 449 -23.63 2.91 -24.86
CA GLY A 449 -24.00 3.74 -23.73
C GLY A 449 -25.34 4.43 -23.94
N ASN A 450 -25.59 4.96 -25.13
CA ASN A 450 -26.86 5.57 -25.50
C ASN A 450 -28.00 4.55 -25.54
N LYS A 451 -27.78 3.33 -26.00
CA LYS A 451 -28.75 2.23 -25.96
C LYS A 451 -29.11 1.83 -24.54
N LEU A 452 -28.16 1.87 -23.61
CA LEU A 452 -28.38 1.56 -22.20
C LEU A 452 -29.18 2.67 -21.50
N LEU A 453 -28.89 3.94 -21.79
CA LEU A 453 -29.63 5.10 -21.30
C LEU A 453 -31.07 5.12 -21.81
N CYS A 454 -31.31 4.78 -23.06
CA CYS A 454 -32.66 4.62 -23.63
C CYS A 454 -33.43 3.49 -22.96
N LYS A 455 -32.82 2.33 -22.71
CA LYS A 455 -33.44 1.20 -21.99
C LYS A 455 -33.78 1.53 -20.54
N LEU A 456 -32.99 2.35 -19.86
CA LEU A 456 -33.26 2.81 -18.49
C LEU A 456 -34.39 3.84 -18.46
N GLY A 457 -34.53 4.66 -19.51
CA GLY A 457 -35.66 5.59 -19.69
C GLY A 457 -36.99 4.87 -19.88
N ASP A 458 -37.03 3.77 -20.64
CA ASP A 458 -38.23 2.96 -20.87
C ASP A 458 -38.76 2.26 -19.61
N TYR A 459 -37.91 2.00 -18.63
CA TYR A 459 -38.29 1.37 -17.36
C TYR A 459 -39.10 2.29 -16.42
N HIS A 460 -39.07 3.62 -16.66
CA HIS A 460 -39.77 4.61 -15.82
C HIS A 460 -40.86 5.39 -16.55
N SER A 461 -41.54 4.77 -17.55
CA SER A 461 -42.69 5.33 -18.23
C SER A 461 -42.58 6.80 -18.66
N VAL A 462 -41.41 7.25 -19.05
CA VAL A 462 -41.21 8.59 -19.64
C VAL A 462 -41.29 8.45 -21.15
N LYS A 463 -42.37 8.90 -21.76
CA LYS A 463 -42.50 9.08 -23.20
C LYS A 463 -41.54 10.16 -23.69
N LEU A 464 -40.30 9.77 -24.03
CA LEU A 464 -39.34 10.62 -24.67
C LEU A 464 -39.60 10.82 -26.18
N GLY A 465 -40.55 10.10 -26.75
CA GLY A 465 -40.81 10.09 -28.20
C GLY A 465 -41.44 11.35 -28.80
N GLU A 466 -42.25 12.10 -28.06
CA GLU A 466 -43.02 13.20 -28.66
C GLU A 466 -42.30 14.55 -28.75
N SER A 467 -41.16 14.74 -28.06
CA SER A 467 -40.43 16.02 -28.11
C SER A 467 -39.37 16.08 -29.21
N TRP A 468 -39.04 14.98 -29.86
CA TRP A 468 -37.91 14.88 -30.79
C TRP A 468 -38.29 15.19 -32.25
N GLU A 469 -39.53 15.01 -32.64
CA GLU A 469 -40.01 15.24 -34.01
C GLU A 469 -40.26 16.72 -34.37
N LYS A 470 -40.34 17.62 -33.38
CA LYS A 470 -40.71 19.02 -33.64
C LYS A 470 -39.55 19.98 -33.83
N VAL A 471 -38.32 19.60 -33.63
CA VAL A 471 -37.19 20.56 -33.69
C VAL A 471 -36.12 20.09 -34.68
N GLY A 472 -36.33 19.95 -35.90
CA GLY A 472 -35.44 19.62 -37.03
C GLY A 472 -33.91 19.94 -36.93
N ARG A 473 -33.28 19.71 -35.77
CA ARG A 473 -31.84 19.85 -35.51
C ARG A 473 -31.32 18.62 -34.82
N LYS A 474 -30.09 18.25 -35.15
CA LYS A 474 -29.37 17.12 -34.47
C LYS A 474 -29.52 17.21 -32.96
N PRO A 475 -29.82 16.10 -32.27
CA PRO A 475 -30.03 16.11 -30.83
C PRO A 475 -28.79 16.60 -30.09
N ILE A 476 -28.95 17.68 -29.32
CA ILE A 476 -28.00 18.07 -28.28
C ILE A 476 -28.35 17.18 -27.10
N ILE A 477 -27.45 16.30 -26.70
CA ILE A 477 -27.61 15.46 -25.51
C ILE A 477 -27.71 16.39 -24.31
N PRO A 478 -28.86 16.43 -23.58
CA PRO A 478 -28.93 17.20 -22.35
C PRO A 478 -27.87 16.69 -21.37
N SER A 479 -27.19 17.56 -20.66
CA SER A 479 -26.30 17.16 -19.59
C SER A 479 -27.06 16.29 -18.58
N ILE A 480 -26.40 15.30 -17.98
CA ILE A 480 -27.01 14.37 -16.99
C ILE A 480 -27.80 15.11 -15.91
N SER A 481 -27.41 16.36 -15.58
CA SER A 481 -28.13 17.23 -14.67
C SER A 481 -29.55 17.62 -15.12
N SER A 482 -29.85 17.66 -16.41
CA SER A 482 -31.19 18.01 -16.91
C SER A 482 -32.18 16.84 -16.98
N ILE A 483 -31.69 15.60 -16.97
CA ILE A 483 -32.52 14.38 -17.02
C ILE A 483 -33.12 14.05 -15.64
N PHE A 484 -32.45 14.42 -14.54
CA PHE A 484 -32.88 14.08 -13.17
C PHE A 484 -33.82 15.12 -12.50
N PHE A 485 -34.12 16.25 -13.14
CA PHE A 485 -34.93 17.33 -12.54
C PHE A 485 -36.38 17.36 -13.01
N THR A 486 -36.94 16.29 -13.59
CA THR A 486 -38.33 16.25 -13.98
C THR A 486 -39.23 15.57 -12.93
N GLN A 487 -39.99 16.38 -12.27
CA GLN A 487 -41.29 16.23 -11.60
C GLN A 487 -41.55 15.25 -10.44
N ASP A 488 -40.87 14.13 -10.31
CA ASP A 488 -41.28 13.17 -9.24
C ASP A 488 -40.63 13.43 -7.86
N TYR A 489 -39.75 14.39 -7.76
CA TYR A 489 -39.08 14.68 -6.48
C TYR A 489 -39.87 15.65 -5.58
N ARG A 490 -40.89 16.35 -6.15
CA ARG A 490 -41.75 17.27 -5.36
C ARG A 490 -42.81 16.57 -4.51
N SER A 491 -43.16 15.34 -4.81
CA SER A 491 -44.26 14.64 -4.12
C SER A 491 -43.82 13.73 -2.97
N ARG A 492 -42.53 13.49 -2.77
CA ARG A 492 -42.05 12.58 -1.71
C ARG A 492 -41.23 13.23 -0.56
N TYR A 493 -40.84 14.49 -0.71
CA TYR A 493 -40.07 15.18 0.34
C TYR A 493 -40.40 16.68 0.40
N GLY A 494 -41.69 17.02 0.33
CA GLY A 494 -42.21 18.32 0.66
C GLY A 494 -42.76 18.34 2.09
#